data_f6a6261983de5d279c9d114b09d917a2
#
_entry.id   f6a6261983de5d279c9d114b09d917a2
#
_cell.length_a   1.000
_cell.length_b   1.000
_cell.length_c   1.000
_cell.angle_alpha   90.00
_cell.angle_beta   90.00
_cell.angle_gamma   90.00
#
_symmetry.space_group_name_H-M   'P 1'
#
loop_
_entity.id
_entity.type
_entity.pdbx_description
1 polymer ?
#
loop_
_entity_poly.entity_id
_entity_poly.type
_entity_poly.pdbx_seq_one_letter_code
_entity_poly.pdbx_strand_id
1 'polypeptide(L)'
;MSKIIKFDEDARRGMESGLNLLADTVKVTLGPKGRNVVLDKKWGAPTITKDGVSVAKEIDLDDPFERIGAELVKEVAKKTDDVAGDGTTTATVLAQALVHEGLRNVAAGSNPIALKRGIDQAVEVIVAQLHADAKPVETTEQIAATASISANDPAIGKLIAEAFEKVGAEGVVTVEETNSFDTTLETTEGMRFDKGYLSAYFVTDQERQEAVLEDAYV
;
A
#
# COMPACT_ATOMS: atom_id res chain seq x y z
N MET A 1 3.31 -25.20 -20.15
CA MET A 1 1.90 -24.79 -20.27
C MET A 1 1.68 -24.13 -21.61
N SER A 2 0.61 -24.50 -22.35
CA SER A 2 0.23 -23.79 -23.57
C SER A 2 -0.24 -22.37 -23.23
N LYS A 3 0.15 -21.39 -24.05
CA LYS A 3 -0.29 -19.99 -23.90
C LYS A 3 -1.58 -19.80 -24.70
N ILE A 4 -2.54 -19.09 -24.12
CA ILE A 4 -3.74 -18.63 -24.81
C ILE A 4 -3.44 -17.22 -25.32
N ILE A 5 -3.68 -16.98 -26.61
CA ILE A 5 -3.38 -15.70 -27.24
C ILE A 5 -4.71 -15.09 -27.71
N LYS A 6 -4.95 -13.84 -27.33
CA LYS A 6 -6.03 -12.99 -27.82
C LYS A 6 -5.47 -11.73 -28.43
N PHE A 7 -6.17 -11.16 -29.39
CA PHE A 7 -5.76 -9.96 -30.11
C PHE A 7 -6.85 -8.89 -30.03
N ASP A 8 -6.45 -7.68 -30.37
CA ASP A 8 -7.32 -6.53 -30.61
C ASP A 8 -8.28 -6.18 -29.46
N GLU A 9 -9.51 -5.91 -29.81
CA GLU A 9 -10.50 -5.38 -28.90
C GLU A 9 -10.91 -6.41 -27.82
N ASP A 10 -11.00 -7.68 -28.16
CA ASP A 10 -11.39 -8.73 -27.21
C ASP A 10 -10.37 -8.88 -26.07
N ALA A 11 -9.08 -8.73 -26.39
CA ALA A 11 -8.03 -8.74 -25.38
C ALA A 11 -8.13 -7.51 -24.46
N ARG A 12 -8.34 -6.32 -25.03
CA ARG A 12 -8.50 -5.07 -24.27
C ARG A 12 -9.71 -5.10 -23.36
N ARG A 13 -10.87 -5.53 -23.86
CA ARG A 13 -12.11 -5.65 -23.08
C ARG A 13 -11.97 -6.61 -21.90
N GLY A 14 -11.33 -7.75 -22.08
CA GLY A 14 -11.10 -8.68 -20.98
C GLY A 14 -10.26 -8.05 -19.87
N MET A 15 -9.14 -7.40 -20.23
CA MET A 15 -8.30 -6.70 -19.27
C MET A 15 -9.03 -5.52 -18.60
N GLU A 16 -9.78 -4.72 -19.36
CA GLU A 16 -10.57 -3.60 -18.82
C GLU A 16 -11.65 -4.09 -17.84
N SER A 17 -12.32 -5.20 -18.15
CA SER A 17 -13.31 -5.82 -17.25
C SER A 17 -12.68 -6.20 -15.91
N GLY A 18 -11.56 -6.89 -15.92
CA GLY A 18 -10.86 -7.29 -14.70
C GLY A 18 -10.33 -6.10 -13.89
N LEU A 19 -9.79 -5.10 -14.58
CA LEU A 19 -9.37 -3.84 -13.97
C LEU A 19 -10.56 -3.15 -13.27
N ASN A 20 -11.71 -3.06 -13.93
CA ASN A 20 -12.90 -2.44 -13.39
C ASN A 20 -13.45 -3.22 -12.19
N LEU A 21 -13.53 -4.55 -12.25
CA LEU A 21 -13.97 -5.38 -11.14
C LEU A 21 -13.15 -5.13 -9.87
N LEU A 22 -11.83 -5.08 -9.99
CA LEU A 22 -10.95 -4.78 -8.87
C LEU A 22 -11.12 -3.34 -8.38
N ALA A 23 -11.02 -2.37 -9.28
CA ALA A 23 -11.09 -0.96 -8.91
C ALA A 23 -12.44 -0.59 -8.30
N ASP A 24 -13.54 -1.13 -8.83
CA ASP A 24 -14.88 -0.90 -8.31
C ASP A 24 -15.08 -1.50 -6.91
N THR A 25 -14.42 -2.61 -6.61
CA THR A 25 -14.44 -3.20 -5.28
C THR A 25 -13.61 -2.36 -4.30
N VAL A 26 -12.42 -1.93 -4.69
CA VAL A 26 -11.52 -1.15 -3.83
C VAL A 26 -12.07 0.25 -3.57
N LYS A 27 -12.65 0.93 -4.59
CA LYS A 27 -13.10 2.32 -4.46
C LYS A 27 -14.24 2.54 -3.47
N VAL A 28 -14.97 1.48 -3.06
CA VAL A 28 -16.02 1.60 -2.03
C VAL A 28 -15.45 1.97 -0.67
N THR A 29 -14.16 1.78 -0.45
CA THR A 29 -13.46 2.13 0.78
C THR A 29 -13.00 3.58 0.84
N LEU A 30 -13.11 4.35 -0.26
CA LEU A 30 -12.52 5.67 -0.40
C LEU A 30 -13.27 6.75 0.38
N GLY A 31 -12.50 7.55 1.09
CA GLY A 31 -12.91 8.83 1.67
C GLY A 31 -13.85 8.73 2.86
N PRO A 32 -14.47 9.86 3.27
CA PRO A 32 -15.30 9.95 4.50
C PRO A 32 -16.56 9.06 4.48
N LYS A 33 -17.05 8.72 3.30
CA LYS A 33 -18.17 7.78 3.10
C LYS A 33 -17.72 6.36 2.80
N GLY A 34 -16.42 6.10 2.89
CA GLY A 34 -15.83 4.79 2.64
C GLY A 34 -16.42 3.74 3.58
N ARG A 35 -16.64 2.55 3.04
CA ARG A 35 -17.22 1.40 3.76
C ARG A 35 -16.18 0.31 3.94
N ASN A 36 -16.36 -0.48 4.99
CA ASN A 36 -15.58 -1.69 5.16
C ASN A 36 -15.97 -2.72 4.10
N VAL A 37 -15.00 -3.47 3.65
CA VAL A 37 -15.17 -4.67 2.82
C VAL A 37 -14.97 -5.88 3.71
N VAL A 38 -15.84 -6.88 3.54
CA VAL A 38 -15.72 -8.17 4.21
C VAL A 38 -15.08 -9.14 3.23
N LEU A 39 -13.91 -9.63 3.58
CA LEU A 39 -13.16 -10.59 2.79
C LEU A 39 -13.36 -11.99 3.35
N ASP A 40 -13.87 -12.89 2.54
CA ASP A 40 -14.01 -14.30 2.90
C ASP A 40 -12.63 -14.97 2.96
N LYS A 41 -12.42 -15.79 3.97
CA LYS A 41 -11.21 -16.59 4.11
C LYS A 41 -11.54 -18.08 4.04
N LYS A 42 -10.77 -18.83 3.29
CA LYS A 42 -10.90 -20.29 3.23
C LYS A 42 -10.73 -20.97 4.60
N TRP A 43 -9.98 -20.33 5.50
CA TRP A 43 -9.71 -20.80 6.86
C TRP A 43 -9.76 -19.62 7.83
N GLY A 44 -10.54 -19.76 8.89
CA GLY A 44 -10.70 -18.75 9.93
C GLY A 44 -11.90 -17.83 9.71
N ALA A 45 -11.95 -16.75 10.48
CA ALA A 45 -13.03 -15.75 10.40
C ALA A 45 -12.80 -14.80 9.20
N PRO A 46 -13.89 -14.27 8.60
CA PRO A 46 -13.80 -13.24 7.56
C PRO A 46 -13.01 -12.03 8.06
N THR A 47 -12.20 -11.43 7.19
CA THR A 47 -11.49 -10.20 7.52
C THR A 47 -12.33 -8.99 7.10
N ILE A 48 -12.47 -8.03 8.00
CA ILE A 48 -13.15 -6.75 7.75
C ILE A 48 -12.08 -5.68 7.63
N THR A 49 -12.00 -5.01 6.49
CA THR A 49 -10.96 -4.00 6.24
C THR A 49 -11.47 -2.83 5.40
N LYS A 50 -10.83 -1.68 5.52
CA LYS A 50 -10.95 -0.51 4.63
C LYS A 50 -9.69 -0.31 3.78
N ASP A 51 -8.63 -1.04 4.08
CA ASP A 51 -7.37 -0.89 3.37
C ASP A 51 -7.46 -1.38 1.93
N GLY A 52 -7.19 -0.47 0.99
CA GLY A 52 -7.32 -0.74 -0.44
C GLY A 52 -6.36 -1.80 -0.96
N VAL A 53 -5.12 -1.85 -0.46
CA VAL A 53 -4.15 -2.86 -0.89
C VAL A 53 -4.51 -4.24 -0.36
N SER A 54 -5.00 -4.34 0.87
CA SER A 54 -5.49 -5.61 1.43
C SER A 54 -6.67 -6.16 0.64
N VAL A 55 -7.64 -5.28 0.31
CA VAL A 55 -8.78 -5.67 -0.56
C VAL A 55 -8.30 -6.11 -1.92
N ALA A 56 -7.40 -5.35 -2.56
CA ALA A 56 -6.90 -5.67 -3.89
C ALA A 56 -6.17 -7.01 -3.95
N LYS A 57 -5.36 -7.34 -2.93
CA LYS A 57 -4.61 -8.60 -2.86
C LYS A 57 -5.49 -9.85 -2.84
N GLU A 58 -6.67 -9.76 -2.21
CA GLU A 58 -7.59 -10.90 -2.07
C GLU A 58 -8.49 -11.13 -3.29
N ILE A 59 -8.56 -10.19 -4.23
CA ILE A 59 -9.38 -10.35 -5.44
C ILE A 59 -8.66 -11.29 -6.40
N ASP A 60 -9.26 -12.45 -6.65
CA ASP A 60 -8.84 -13.40 -7.69
C ASP A 60 -9.98 -13.63 -8.67
N LEU A 61 -9.69 -13.67 -9.97
CA LEU A 61 -10.67 -13.77 -11.03
C LEU A 61 -10.43 -15.05 -11.84
N ASP A 62 -11.52 -15.74 -12.18
CA ASP A 62 -11.46 -17.03 -12.91
C ASP A 62 -11.04 -16.84 -14.37
N ASP A 63 -11.55 -15.78 -15.05
CA ASP A 63 -11.16 -15.52 -16.44
C ASP A 63 -9.70 -15.06 -16.53
N PRO A 64 -8.85 -15.72 -17.32
CA PRO A 64 -7.43 -15.40 -17.38
C PRO A 64 -7.12 -14.00 -17.96
N PHE A 65 -7.99 -13.40 -18.75
CA PHE A 65 -7.80 -12.06 -19.30
C PHE A 65 -8.26 -10.98 -18.31
N GLU A 66 -9.34 -11.21 -17.60
CA GLU A 66 -9.76 -10.35 -16.48
C GLU A 66 -8.71 -10.37 -15.37
N ARG A 67 -8.16 -11.57 -15.07
CA ARG A 67 -7.08 -11.70 -14.09
C ARG A 67 -5.87 -10.83 -14.45
N ILE A 68 -5.45 -10.78 -15.70
CA ILE A 68 -4.33 -9.92 -16.14
C ILE A 68 -4.66 -8.45 -15.84
N GLY A 69 -5.86 -7.99 -16.17
CA GLY A 69 -6.31 -6.63 -15.88
C GLY A 69 -6.29 -6.30 -14.39
N ALA A 70 -6.81 -7.21 -13.57
CA ALA A 70 -6.78 -7.07 -12.12
C ALA A 70 -5.34 -7.04 -11.56
N GLU A 71 -4.46 -7.94 -12.02
CA GLU A 71 -3.05 -7.98 -11.58
C GLU A 71 -2.29 -6.69 -11.90
N LEU A 72 -2.56 -6.04 -13.04
CA LEU A 72 -1.97 -4.74 -13.36
C LEU A 72 -2.36 -3.66 -12.34
N VAL A 73 -3.59 -3.66 -11.85
CA VAL A 73 -4.04 -2.70 -10.85
C VAL A 73 -3.55 -3.07 -9.45
N LYS A 74 -3.46 -4.35 -9.12
CA LYS A 74 -2.80 -4.80 -7.88
C LYS A 74 -1.37 -4.28 -7.80
N GLU A 75 -0.63 -4.33 -8.92
CA GLU A 75 0.73 -3.81 -8.96
C GLU A 75 0.80 -2.29 -8.72
N VAL A 76 -0.19 -1.53 -9.22
CA VAL A 76 -0.29 -0.08 -8.93
C VAL A 76 -0.51 0.15 -7.44
N ALA A 77 -1.46 -0.57 -6.83
CA ALA A 77 -1.74 -0.46 -5.39
C ALA A 77 -0.51 -0.83 -4.55
N LYS A 78 0.16 -1.94 -4.89
CA LYS A 78 1.36 -2.41 -4.21
C LYS A 78 2.51 -1.41 -4.29
N LYS A 79 2.81 -0.87 -5.49
CA LYS A 79 3.87 0.13 -5.64
C LYS A 79 3.59 1.40 -4.86
N THR A 80 2.33 1.81 -4.75
CA THR A 80 1.94 2.96 -3.94
C THR A 80 2.15 2.67 -2.46
N ASP A 81 1.79 1.48 -2.00
CA ASP A 81 2.00 1.00 -0.64
C ASP A 81 3.50 0.97 -0.27
N ASP A 82 4.31 0.36 -1.13
CA ASP A 82 5.76 0.23 -0.94
C ASP A 82 6.48 1.60 -0.82
N VAL A 83 5.98 2.64 -1.49
CA VAL A 83 6.61 3.98 -1.51
C VAL A 83 6.05 4.92 -0.44
N ALA A 84 4.74 4.93 -0.25
CA ALA A 84 4.06 5.91 0.60
C ALA A 84 3.32 5.29 1.80
N GLY A 85 3.05 4.00 1.80
CA GLY A 85 2.28 3.31 2.84
C GLY A 85 0.81 3.74 2.92
N ASP A 86 0.37 4.65 2.07
CA ASP A 86 -1.01 5.17 2.02
C ASP A 86 -1.37 5.60 0.60
N GLY A 87 -2.66 5.87 0.36
CA GLY A 87 -3.16 6.33 -0.94
C GLY A 87 -3.39 5.24 -1.97
N THR A 88 -3.36 3.98 -1.59
CA THR A 88 -3.53 2.82 -2.48
C THR A 88 -4.88 2.82 -3.20
N THR A 89 -5.96 3.16 -2.50
CA THR A 89 -7.29 3.30 -3.09
C THR A 89 -7.34 4.44 -4.09
N THR A 90 -6.75 5.60 -3.78
CA THR A 90 -6.67 6.75 -4.69
C THR A 90 -5.90 6.38 -5.97
N ALA A 91 -4.74 5.73 -5.83
CA ALA A 91 -3.95 5.27 -6.97
C ALA A 91 -4.72 4.28 -7.85
N THR A 92 -5.47 3.36 -7.25
CA THR A 92 -6.34 2.42 -7.96
C THR A 92 -7.43 3.12 -8.77
N VAL A 93 -8.09 4.11 -8.18
CA VAL A 93 -9.14 4.91 -8.86
C VAL A 93 -8.56 5.73 -10.01
N LEU A 94 -7.38 6.34 -9.80
CA LEU A 94 -6.69 7.08 -10.86
C LEU A 94 -6.26 6.15 -12.00
N ALA A 95 -5.73 4.97 -11.69
CA ALA A 95 -5.37 3.97 -12.70
C ALA A 95 -6.59 3.55 -13.53
N GLN A 96 -7.74 3.30 -12.89
CA GLN A 96 -8.99 2.99 -13.58
C GLN A 96 -9.39 4.12 -14.53
N ALA A 97 -9.38 5.36 -14.06
CA ALA A 97 -9.77 6.52 -14.86
C ALA A 97 -8.83 6.73 -16.07
N LEU A 98 -7.51 6.61 -15.85
CA LEU A 98 -6.51 6.73 -16.92
C LEU A 98 -6.67 5.65 -17.99
N VAL A 99 -6.90 4.40 -17.58
CA VAL A 99 -7.10 3.28 -18.52
C VAL A 99 -8.41 3.46 -19.29
N HIS A 100 -9.49 3.78 -18.60
CA HIS A 100 -10.81 3.98 -19.22
C HIS A 100 -10.77 5.08 -20.29
N GLU A 101 -10.28 6.27 -19.94
CA GLU A 101 -10.18 7.38 -20.90
C GLU A 101 -9.12 7.12 -21.98
N GLY A 102 -8.04 6.44 -21.63
CA GLY A 102 -7.02 6.02 -22.60
C GLY A 102 -7.58 5.05 -23.64
N LEU A 103 -8.28 4.01 -23.22
CA LEU A 103 -8.91 3.05 -24.15
C LEU A 103 -9.99 3.68 -25.02
N ARG A 104 -10.77 4.60 -24.46
CA ARG A 104 -11.77 5.36 -25.19
C ARG A 104 -11.14 6.18 -26.34
N ASN A 105 -10.01 6.85 -26.06
CA ASN A 105 -9.27 7.61 -27.06
C ASN A 105 -8.64 6.69 -28.13
N VAL A 106 -8.11 5.54 -27.73
CA VAL A 106 -7.56 4.55 -28.67
C VAL A 106 -8.65 3.99 -29.56
N ALA A 107 -9.83 3.67 -29.02
CA ALA A 107 -11.00 3.23 -29.80
C ALA A 107 -11.49 4.30 -30.78
N ALA A 108 -11.31 5.60 -30.44
CA ALA A 108 -11.59 6.73 -31.34
C ALA A 108 -10.50 6.96 -32.42
N GLY A 109 -9.46 6.11 -32.46
CA GLY A 109 -8.40 6.18 -33.49
C GLY A 109 -7.15 6.95 -33.07
N SER A 110 -7.02 7.35 -31.81
CA SER A 110 -5.80 7.99 -31.31
C SER A 110 -4.62 7.02 -31.29
N ASN A 111 -3.44 7.54 -31.63
CA ASN A 111 -2.21 6.72 -31.55
C ASN A 111 -1.83 6.45 -30.09
N PRO A 112 -1.74 5.17 -29.64
CA PRO A 112 -1.46 4.83 -28.25
C PRO A 112 -0.11 5.34 -27.75
N ILE A 113 0.91 5.38 -28.63
CA ILE A 113 2.25 5.86 -28.27
C ILE A 113 2.26 7.37 -28.05
N ALA A 114 1.53 8.11 -28.87
CA ALA A 114 1.37 9.55 -28.70
C ALA A 114 0.58 9.88 -27.44
N LEU A 115 -0.49 9.12 -27.18
CA LEU A 115 -1.29 9.24 -25.96
C LEU A 115 -0.42 8.99 -24.71
N LYS A 116 0.38 7.94 -24.72
CA LYS A 116 1.30 7.66 -23.61
C LYS A 116 2.26 8.83 -23.34
N ARG A 117 2.87 9.39 -24.39
CA ARG A 117 3.76 10.55 -24.24
C ARG A 117 3.05 11.77 -23.64
N GLY A 118 1.80 12.00 -24.03
CA GLY A 118 0.98 13.06 -23.45
C GLY A 118 0.68 12.84 -21.99
N ILE A 119 0.38 11.60 -21.59
CA ILE A 119 0.17 11.22 -20.17
C ILE A 119 1.46 11.43 -19.39
N ASP A 120 2.60 10.97 -19.88
CA ASP A 120 3.90 11.11 -19.21
C ASP A 120 4.22 12.60 -18.95
N GLN A 121 4.05 13.48 -19.96
CA GLN A 121 4.24 14.92 -19.81
C GLN A 121 3.27 15.55 -18.80
N ALA A 122 2.01 15.16 -18.82
CA ALA A 122 1.02 15.64 -17.85
C ALA A 122 1.38 15.23 -16.41
N VAL A 123 1.84 13.99 -16.23
CA VAL A 123 2.29 13.48 -14.91
C VAL A 123 3.47 14.30 -14.40
N GLU A 124 4.48 14.59 -15.22
CA GLU A 124 5.62 15.43 -14.81
C GLU A 124 5.17 16.80 -14.28
N VAL A 125 4.28 17.47 -15.00
CA VAL A 125 3.77 18.78 -14.59
C VAL A 125 2.95 18.70 -13.30
N ILE A 126 2.07 17.70 -13.19
CA ILE A 126 1.22 17.50 -12.02
C ILE A 126 2.08 17.19 -10.79
N VAL A 127 3.07 16.30 -10.92
CA VAL A 127 3.97 15.93 -9.83
C VAL A 127 4.77 17.13 -9.36
N ALA A 128 5.32 17.94 -10.28
CA ALA A 128 6.03 19.15 -9.94
C ALA A 128 5.14 20.15 -9.16
N GLN A 129 3.87 20.30 -9.57
CA GLN A 129 2.92 21.16 -8.87
C GLN A 129 2.56 20.61 -7.49
N LEU A 130 2.34 19.28 -7.37
CA LEU A 130 2.05 18.66 -6.08
C LEU A 130 3.21 18.85 -5.09
N HIS A 131 4.45 18.72 -5.54
CA HIS A 131 5.61 19.00 -4.69
C HIS A 131 5.69 20.48 -4.26
N ALA A 132 5.35 21.41 -5.15
CA ALA A 132 5.32 22.83 -4.84
C ALA A 132 4.23 23.19 -3.82
N ASP A 133 3.09 22.53 -3.87
CA ASP A 133 1.95 22.75 -2.99
C ASP A 133 2.04 21.95 -1.67
N ALA A 134 2.94 20.98 -1.58
CA ALA A 134 3.12 20.13 -0.41
C ALA A 134 3.60 20.98 0.79
N LYS A 135 2.97 20.77 1.94
CA LYS A 135 3.36 21.39 3.20
C LYS A 135 4.10 20.38 4.06
N PRO A 136 5.29 20.72 4.56
CA PRO A 136 6.02 19.83 5.46
C PRO A 136 5.23 19.62 6.76
N VAL A 137 5.32 18.41 7.31
CA VAL A 137 4.76 18.06 8.62
C VAL A 137 5.87 18.23 9.65
N GLU A 138 5.76 19.24 10.50
CA GLU A 138 6.84 19.64 11.42
C GLU A 138 6.43 19.56 12.90
N THR A 139 5.12 19.65 13.22
CA THR A 139 4.65 19.66 14.60
C THR A 139 4.05 18.31 15.01
N THR A 140 4.12 18.01 16.32
CA THR A 140 3.53 16.81 16.91
C THR A 140 2.03 16.71 16.62
N GLU A 141 1.31 17.85 16.62
CA GLU A 141 -0.12 17.88 16.28
C GLU A 141 -0.37 17.52 14.81
N GLN A 142 0.49 17.97 13.90
CA GLN A 142 0.39 17.60 12.47
C GLN A 142 0.69 16.14 12.25
N ILE A 143 1.69 15.59 12.95
CA ILE A 143 2.00 14.14 12.93
C ILE A 143 0.78 13.35 13.45
N ALA A 144 0.23 13.75 14.61
CA ALA A 144 -0.95 13.12 15.18
C ALA A 144 -2.16 13.16 14.25
N ALA A 145 -2.40 14.29 13.58
CA ALA A 145 -3.50 14.46 12.63
C ALA A 145 -3.32 13.53 11.40
N THR A 146 -2.11 13.49 10.83
CA THR A 146 -1.80 12.64 9.67
C THR A 146 -1.93 11.17 10.02
N ALA A 147 -1.34 10.75 11.15
CA ALA A 147 -1.43 9.37 11.63
C ALA A 147 -2.88 8.97 11.99
N SER A 148 -3.67 9.90 12.56
CA SER A 148 -5.10 9.65 12.85
C SER A 148 -5.94 9.43 11.59
N ILE A 149 -5.63 10.14 10.51
CA ILE A 149 -6.31 9.95 9.22
C ILE A 149 -5.94 8.59 8.65
N SER A 150 -4.67 8.23 8.65
CA SER A 150 -4.18 6.96 8.10
C SER A 150 -4.70 5.76 8.89
N ALA A 151 -4.62 5.81 10.23
CA ALA A 151 -5.13 4.75 11.12
C ALA A 151 -6.67 4.75 11.23
N ASN A 152 -7.34 5.84 10.82
CA ASN A 152 -8.77 6.09 11.06
C ASN A 152 -9.14 6.01 12.55
N ASP A 153 -8.17 6.31 13.43
CA ASP A 153 -8.32 6.32 14.88
C ASP A 153 -7.45 7.42 15.52
N PRO A 154 -8.10 8.41 16.19
CA PRO A 154 -7.36 9.49 16.85
C PRO A 154 -6.48 9.05 18.03
N ALA A 155 -6.81 7.94 18.70
CA ALA A 155 -6.02 7.42 19.81
C ALA A 155 -4.70 6.84 19.30
N ILE A 156 -4.76 6.05 18.22
CA ILE A 156 -3.58 5.52 17.54
C ILE A 156 -2.72 6.68 16.99
N GLY A 157 -3.36 7.68 16.38
CA GLY A 157 -2.64 8.85 15.87
C GLY A 157 -1.84 9.60 16.93
N LYS A 158 -2.40 9.78 18.13
CA LYS A 158 -1.69 10.37 19.26
C LYS A 158 -0.52 9.52 19.71
N LEU A 159 -0.73 8.20 19.85
CA LEU A 159 0.31 7.28 20.27
C LEU A 159 1.50 7.27 19.29
N ILE A 160 1.22 7.32 17.99
CA ILE A 160 2.27 7.42 16.95
C ILE A 160 3.02 8.76 17.08
N ALA A 161 2.31 9.86 17.32
CA ALA A 161 2.94 11.15 17.51
C ALA A 161 3.84 11.20 18.76
N GLU A 162 3.41 10.57 19.87
CA GLU A 162 4.23 10.39 21.08
C GLU A 162 5.46 9.52 20.79
N ALA A 163 5.33 8.50 19.94
CA ALA A 163 6.46 7.69 19.51
C ALA A 163 7.50 8.54 18.76
N PHE A 164 7.07 9.33 17.78
CA PHE A 164 7.95 10.23 17.03
C PHE A 164 8.59 11.31 17.90
N GLU A 165 7.89 11.81 18.91
CA GLU A 165 8.45 12.76 19.87
C GLU A 165 9.62 12.15 20.66
N LYS A 166 9.53 10.86 21.00
CA LYS A 166 10.58 10.14 21.73
C LYS A 166 11.77 9.74 20.87
N VAL A 167 11.52 9.26 19.66
CA VAL A 167 12.59 8.74 18.77
C VAL A 167 13.14 9.80 17.81
N GLY A 168 12.44 10.93 17.65
CA GLY A 168 12.80 11.99 16.69
C GLY A 168 12.30 11.69 15.28
N ALA A 169 12.42 12.70 14.40
CA ALA A 169 11.91 12.63 13.01
C ALA A 169 12.60 11.57 12.14
N GLU A 170 13.82 11.19 12.49
CA GLU A 170 14.63 10.16 11.79
C GLU A 170 14.48 8.78 12.43
N GLY A 171 13.69 8.66 13.51
CA GLY A 171 13.48 7.43 14.24
C GLY A 171 12.57 6.47 13.47
N VAL A 172 12.79 5.17 13.67
CA VAL A 172 11.96 4.12 13.10
C VAL A 172 10.86 3.77 14.08
N VAL A 173 9.61 3.86 13.62
CA VAL A 173 8.43 3.43 14.38
C VAL A 173 7.85 2.20 13.68
N THR A 174 7.72 1.09 14.40
CA THR A 174 7.11 -0.15 13.93
C THR A 174 5.83 -0.43 14.71
N VAL A 175 4.86 -1.04 14.05
CA VAL A 175 3.59 -1.47 14.67
C VAL A 175 3.53 -2.98 14.62
N GLU A 176 3.29 -3.61 15.78
CA GLU A 176 3.19 -5.06 15.92
C GLU A 176 1.89 -5.44 16.62
N GLU A 177 1.29 -6.54 16.21
CA GLU A 177 0.15 -7.11 16.90
C GLU A 177 0.62 -7.88 18.13
N THR A 178 -0.03 -7.66 19.25
CA THR A 178 0.19 -8.40 20.49
C THR A 178 -1.10 -9.04 21.00
N ASN A 179 -1.00 -10.10 21.78
CA ASN A 179 -2.14 -10.75 22.45
C ASN A 179 -2.58 -10.02 23.73
N SER A 180 -2.04 -8.84 24.00
CA SER A 180 -2.41 -8.01 25.14
C SER A 180 -3.70 -7.24 24.87
N PHE A 181 -4.45 -6.88 25.91
CA PHE A 181 -5.67 -6.06 25.77
C PHE A 181 -5.37 -4.57 25.62
N ASP A 182 -4.18 -4.15 26.02
CA ASP A 182 -3.78 -2.74 26.00
C ASP A 182 -2.77 -2.47 24.89
N THR A 183 -2.90 -1.30 24.26
CA THR A 183 -1.92 -0.80 23.30
C THR A 183 -0.78 -0.14 24.09
N THR A 184 0.42 -0.62 23.93
CA THR A 184 1.62 -0.14 24.63
C THR A 184 2.62 0.47 23.66
N LEU A 185 3.37 1.48 24.12
CA LEU A 185 4.48 2.07 23.41
C LEU A 185 5.79 1.64 24.10
N GLU A 186 6.56 0.81 23.40
CA GLU A 186 7.90 0.42 23.84
C GLU A 186 8.96 1.19 23.05
N THR A 187 9.97 1.69 23.75
CA THR A 187 11.08 2.41 23.14
C THR A 187 12.35 1.61 23.37
N THR A 188 13.07 1.32 22.29
CA THR A 188 14.34 0.61 22.35
C THR A 188 15.43 1.52 21.80
N GLU A 189 16.53 1.68 22.56
CA GLU A 189 17.71 2.37 22.05
C GLU A 189 18.46 1.43 21.12
N GLY A 190 18.82 1.93 19.93
CA GLY A 190 19.52 1.15 18.92
C GLY A 190 18.73 0.96 17.64
N MET A 191 19.09 -0.05 16.86
CA MET A 191 18.45 -0.38 15.59
C MET A 191 17.90 -1.81 15.64
N ARG A 192 16.63 -1.97 15.25
CA ARG A 192 15.99 -3.28 15.13
C ARG A 192 16.18 -3.85 13.73
N PHE A 193 16.55 -5.11 13.64
CA PHE A 193 16.67 -5.84 12.38
C PHE A 193 15.63 -6.95 12.33
N ASP A 194 14.95 -7.11 11.19
CA ASP A 194 13.90 -8.12 10.98
C ASP A 194 14.46 -9.53 10.79
N LYS A 195 15.77 -9.67 10.61
CA LYS A 195 16.42 -10.95 10.40
C LYS A 195 17.19 -11.35 11.65
N GLY A 196 16.93 -12.57 12.09
CA GLY A 196 17.65 -13.17 13.21
C GLY A 196 19.08 -13.59 12.85
N TYR A 197 19.68 -14.35 13.74
CA TYR A 197 21.08 -14.81 13.60
C TYR A 197 21.26 -15.65 12.32
N LEU A 198 22.42 -15.49 11.70
CA LEU A 198 22.85 -16.38 10.61
C LEU A 198 23.04 -17.83 11.10
N SER A 199 23.31 -18.03 12.39
CA SER A 199 23.41 -19.31 13.04
C SER A 199 23.00 -19.19 14.51
N ALA A 200 22.33 -20.19 15.04
CA ALA A 200 21.97 -20.28 16.46
C ALA A 200 23.21 -20.27 17.39
N TYR A 201 24.39 -20.58 16.88
CA TYR A 201 25.64 -20.52 17.64
C TYR A 201 26.12 -19.10 17.97
N PHE A 202 25.54 -18.06 17.38
CA PHE A 202 25.84 -16.68 17.73
C PHE A 202 25.18 -16.19 19.00
N VAL A 203 24.27 -16.99 19.59
CA VAL A 203 23.65 -16.71 20.89
C VAL A 203 24.70 -16.88 21.98
N THR A 204 25.00 -15.81 22.72
CA THR A 204 25.95 -15.83 23.86
C THR A 204 25.28 -16.19 25.18
N ASP A 205 23.99 -15.83 25.35
CA ASP A 205 23.15 -16.21 26.49
C ASP A 205 22.04 -17.14 26.01
N GLN A 206 22.18 -18.42 26.30
CA GLN A 206 21.22 -19.46 25.89
C GLN A 206 19.91 -19.43 26.67
N GLU A 207 19.88 -18.89 27.89
CA GLU A 207 18.67 -18.81 28.69
C GLU A 207 17.75 -17.69 28.15
N ARG A 208 18.33 -16.56 27.81
CA ARG A 208 17.61 -15.40 27.27
C ARG A 208 17.48 -15.42 25.75
N GLN A 209 18.20 -16.31 25.07
CA GLN A 209 18.29 -16.36 23.60
C GLN A 209 18.80 -15.04 22.99
N GLU A 210 19.78 -14.43 23.67
CA GLU A 210 20.38 -13.14 23.30
C GLU A 210 21.85 -13.28 22.94
N ALA A 211 22.32 -12.37 22.09
CA ALA A 211 23.75 -12.15 21.86
C ALA A 211 24.13 -10.78 22.42
N VAL A 212 24.78 -10.78 23.58
CA VAL A 212 25.26 -9.56 24.22
C VAL A 212 26.75 -9.45 23.99
N LEU A 213 27.19 -8.34 23.42
CA LEU A 213 28.57 -7.99 23.18
C LEU A 213 28.82 -6.62 23.81
N GLU A 214 29.62 -6.60 24.87
CA GLU A 214 29.99 -5.38 25.57
C GLU A 214 31.36 -4.89 25.06
N ASP A 215 31.47 -3.59 24.77
CA ASP A 215 32.70 -2.94 24.29
C ASP A 215 33.38 -3.65 23.10
N ALA A 216 32.57 -4.19 22.18
CA ALA A 216 33.06 -4.97 21.06
C ALA A 216 33.78 -4.10 20.03
N TYR A 217 34.93 -4.55 19.59
CA TYR A 217 35.63 -3.96 18.43
C TYR A 217 34.99 -4.49 17.12
N VAL A 218 34.78 -3.58 16.14
CA VAL A 218 34.26 -3.90 14.81
C VAL A 218 35.40 -4.11 13.85
#